data_231feb5c81b3b2dbef9f8d8343aa31fa
#
_entry.id   231feb5c81b3b2dbef9f8d8343aa31fa
#
_cell.length_a   1.000
_cell.length_b   1.000
_cell.length_c   1.000
_cell.angle_alpha   90.00
_cell.angle_beta   90.00
_cell.angle_gamma   90.00
#
_symmetry.space_group_name_H-M   'P 1'
#
loop_
_entity.id
_entity.type
_entity.pdbx_description
1 polymer ?
#
loop_
_entity_poly.entity_id
_entity_poly.type
_entity_poly.pdbx_seq_one_letter_code
_entity_poly.pdbx_strand_id
1 'polypeptide(L)'
;MKTVTSQNINVGVDTGKQSLDIFIRPLDIYFTVTNDEKGVKEAITLIKKHCPQRIVIEATGRLELLFVMACAKANLPFVVANPVHVRRFAGAIGLNAKTDKLDAQLIAHYGEAIQPKLSTLKPESMRFMADLVARRNQILNMQTMEKNRLQIMPKGLHSTIKPILTAYKNQLAKIEKQLVKLIESCPDYQEKNDIVQSMPGIGKVSAAA
;
A
#
# COMPACT_ATOMS: atom_id res chain seq x y z
N MET A 1 -31.94 26.30 -20.28
CA MET A 1 -31.16 25.08 -20.01
C MET A 1 -30.31 25.31 -18.77
N LYS A 2 -30.65 24.69 -17.64
CA LYS A 2 -29.78 24.77 -16.44
C LYS A 2 -28.54 23.94 -16.73
N THR A 3 -27.39 24.58 -16.84
CA THR A 3 -26.07 23.92 -16.83
C THR A 3 -25.98 23.11 -15.55
N VAL A 4 -26.08 21.80 -15.68
CA VAL A 4 -25.73 20.87 -14.59
C VAL A 4 -24.23 21.04 -14.37
N THR A 5 -23.84 21.86 -13.40
CA THR A 5 -22.48 21.90 -12.88
C THR A 5 -22.20 20.50 -12.37
N SER A 6 -21.35 19.75 -13.07
CA SER A 6 -20.89 18.44 -12.61
C SER A 6 -20.25 18.66 -11.24
N GLN A 7 -20.95 18.20 -10.19
CA GLN A 7 -20.40 18.26 -8.84
C GLN A 7 -19.09 17.49 -8.81
N ASN A 8 -18.05 18.12 -8.28
CA ASN A 8 -16.72 17.50 -8.15
C ASN A 8 -16.75 16.45 -7.02
N ILE A 9 -17.26 15.26 -7.35
CA ILE A 9 -17.43 14.18 -6.36
C ILE A 9 -16.07 13.56 -6.04
N ASN A 10 -15.69 13.59 -4.78
CA ASN A 10 -14.51 12.93 -4.23
C ASN A 10 -14.92 11.97 -3.13
N VAL A 11 -14.41 10.75 -3.18
CA VAL A 11 -14.68 9.70 -2.22
C VAL A 11 -13.43 9.45 -1.40
N GLY A 12 -13.56 9.41 -0.08
CA GLY A 12 -12.51 8.99 0.84
C GLY A 12 -12.85 7.62 1.41
N VAL A 13 -11.84 6.76 1.46
CA VAL A 13 -11.96 5.41 1.99
C VAL A 13 -10.88 5.19 3.03
N ASP A 14 -11.33 5.05 4.28
CA ASP A 14 -10.48 4.56 5.37
C ASP A 14 -10.60 3.04 5.43
N THR A 15 -9.44 2.36 5.52
CA THR A 15 -9.35 0.90 5.42
C THR A 15 -8.96 0.28 6.74
N GLY A 16 -9.93 -0.34 7.40
CA GLY A 16 -9.73 -1.22 8.55
C GLY A 16 -9.57 -2.69 8.15
N LYS A 17 -9.17 -3.52 9.10
CA LYS A 17 -9.05 -4.97 8.89
C LYS A 17 -10.39 -5.63 8.59
N GLN A 18 -11.47 -5.16 9.22
CA GLN A 18 -12.82 -5.76 9.12
C GLN A 18 -13.81 -4.89 8.35
N SER A 19 -13.55 -3.58 8.24
CA SER A 19 -14.46 -2.61 7.66
C SER A 19 -13.74 -1.65 6.72
N LEU A 20 -14.53 -1.07 5.82
CA LEU A 20 -14.19 0.08 4.99
C LEU A 20 -15.17 1.19 5.36
N ASP A 21 -14.64 2.32 5.77
CA ASP A 21 -15.39 3.52 6.08
C ASP A 21 -15.30 4.49 4.90
N ILE A 22 -16.45 4.85 4.34
CA ILE A 22 -16.53 5.53 3.06
C ILE A 22 -17.30 6.84 3.22
N PHE A 23 -16.70 7.93 2.74
CA PHE A 23 -17.31 9.25 2.74
C PHE A 23 -17.31 9.86 1.34
N ILE A 24 -18.45 10.42 0.91
CA ILE A 24 -18.65 11.03 -0.42
C ILE A 24 -18.87 12.53 -0.29
N ARG A 25 -17.91 13.34 -0.73
CA ARG A 25 -18.00 14.80 -0.80
C ARG A 25 -18.42 15.26 -2.19
N PRO A 26 -19.16 16.38 -2.30
CA PRO A 26 -19.73 17.23 -1.24
C PRO A 26 -21.09 16.76 -0.73
N LEU A 27 -21.52 15.51 -1.04
CA LEU A 27 -22.87 15.01 -0.74
C LEU A 27 -23.11 14.70 0.73
N ASP A 28 -22.06 14.70 1.55
CA ASP A 28 -22.09 14.34 2.98
C ASP A 28 -22.65 12.94 3.26
N ILE A 29 -22.42 12.00 2.31
CA ILE A 29 -22.85 10.62 2.44
C ILE A 29 -21.74 9.82 3.11
N TYR A 30 -22.07 9.16 4.22
CA TYR A 30 -21.19 8.22 4.92
C TYR A 30 -21.84 6.86 5.07
N PHE A 31 -21.07 5.81 4.83
CA PHE A 31 -21.48 4.43 5.09
C PHE A 31 -20.27 3.54 5.34
N THR A 32 -20.51 2.43 6.02
CA THR A 32 -19.50 1.41 6.33
C THR A 32 -19.92 0.09 5.70
N VAL A 33 -18.95 -0.63 5.13
CA VAL A 33 -19.14 -2.00 4.61
C VAL A 33 -18.04 -2.90 5.17
N THR A 34 -18.21 -4.22 5.06
CA THR A 34 -17.16 -5.17 5.43
C THR A 34 -16.01 -5.15 4.43
N ASN A 35 -14.77 -5.31 4.92
CA ASN A 35 -13.59 -5.41 4.06
C ASN A 35 -13.40 -6.84 3.54
N ASP A 36 -14.40 -7.32 2.80
CA ASP A 36 -14.44 -8.60 2.11
C ASP A 36 -15.02 -8.43 0.69
N GLU A 37 -15.04 -9.48 -0.09
CA GLU A 37 -15.54 -9.44 -1.48
C GLU A 37 -16.99 -8.91 -1.58
N LYS A 38 -17.85 -9.25 -0.62
CA LYS A 38 -19.26 -8.83 -0.59
C LYS A 38 -19.38 -7.34 -0.31
N GLY A 39 -18.76 -6.86 0.77
CA GLY A 39 -18.83 -5.45 1.17
C GLY A 39 -18.14 -4.54 0.14
N VAL A 40 -16.99 -4.96 -0.41
CA VAL A 40 -16.33 -4.23 -1.49
C VAL A 40 -17.22 -4.12 -2.73
N LYS A 41 -17.89 -5.18 -3.14
CA LYS A 41 -18.83 -5.15 -4.27
C LYS A 41 -20.00 -4.20 -4.02
N GLU A 42 -20.54 -4.18 -2.80
CA GLU A 42 -21.57 -3.25 -2.38
C GLU A 42 -21.07 -1.79 -2.46
N ALA A 43 -19.91 -1.51 -1.87
CA ALA A 43 -19.28 -0.20 -1.91
C ALA A 43 -19.08 0.32 -3.34
N ILE A 44 -18.49 -0.50 -4.22
CA ILE A 44 -18.30 -0.14 -5.64
C ILE A 44 -19.63 0.19 -6.32
N THR A 45 -20.69 -0.58 -6.04
CA THR A 45 -22.03 -0.37 -6.61
C THR A 45 -22.61 0.96 -6.15
N LEU A 46 -22.46 1.31 -4.88
CA LEU A 46 -22.94 2.58 -4.33
C LEU A 46 -22.14 3.77 -4.87
N ILE A 47 -20.81 3.68 -4.85
CA ILE A 47 -19.92 4.74 -5.32
C ILE A 47 -20.14 5.07 -6.81
N LYS A 48 -20.33 4.06 -7.66
CA LYS A 48 -20.58 4.23 -9.09
C LYS A 48 -21.77 5.13 -9.41
N LYS A 49 -22.81 5.11 -8.59
CA LYS A 49 -24.03 5.93 -8.79
C LYS A 49 -23.74 7.43 -8.78
N HIS A 50 -22.64 7.83 -8.13
CA HIS A 50 -22.26 9.23 -7.95
C HIS A 50 -21.21 9.70 -8.96
N CYS A 51 -20.73 8.85 -9.87
CA CYS A 51 -19.75 9.20 -10.90
C CYS A 51 -18.54 9.97 -10.32
N PRO A 52 -17.78 9.42 -9.36
CA PRO A 52 -16.72 10.14 -8.67
C PRO A 52 -15.59 10.51 -9.63
N GLN A 53 -15.00 11.68 -9.42
CA GLN A 53 -13.78 12.11 -10.12
C GLN A 53 -12.52 11.50 -9.49
N ARG A 54 -12.56 11.24 -8.18
CA ARG A 54 -11.49 10.54 -7.43
C ARG A 54 -12.06 9.72 -6.30
N ILE A 55 -11.47 8.55 -6.11
CA ILE A 55 -11.66 7.71 -4.94
C ILE A 55 -10.29 7.60 -4.28
N VAL A 56 -10.11 8.25 -3.14
CA VAL A 56 -8.84 8.25 -2.41
C VAL A 56 -8.90 7.20 -1.32
N ILE A 57 -7.93 6.30 -1.33
CA ILE A 57 -7.76 5.23 -0.35
C ILE A 57 -6.41 5.41 0.31
N GLU A 58 -6.36 5.40 1.64
CA GLU A 58 -5.09 5.43 2.37
C GLU A 58 -4.40 4.07 2.30
N ALA A 59 -3.09 4.05 2.01
CA ALA A 59 -2.29 2.84 2.02
C ALA A 59 -2.10 2.34 3.46
N THR A 60 -2.68 1.19 3.81
CA THR A 60 -2.71 0.61 5.17
C THR A 60 -2.06 -0.77 5.24
N GLY A 61 -0.94 -0.95 4.54
CA GLY A 61 -0.17 -2.20 4.60
C GLY A 61 -0.87 -3.40 3.96
N ARG A 62 -1.59 -3.17 2.85
CA ARG A 62 -2.31 -4.12 1.97
C ARG A 62 -3.80 -4.35 2.32
N LEU A 63 -4.34 -3.79 3.40
CA LEU A 63 -5.77 -3.90 3.69
C LEU A 63 -6.62 -3.22 2.60
N GLU A 64 -6.05 -2.21 1.94
CA GLU A 64 -6.65 -1.47 0.82
C GLU A 64 -6.71 -2.25 -0.49
N LEU A 65 -5.92 -3.32 -0.65
CA LEU A 65 -5.67 -3.95 -1.94
C LEU A 65 -6.93 -4.54 -2.58
N LEU A 66 -7.80 -5.18 -1.79
CA LEU A 66 -9.04 -5.77 -2.29
C LEU A 66 -9.93 -4.69 -2.93
N PHE A 67 -10.08 -3.55 -2.25
CA PHE A 67 -10.88 -2.43 -2.73
C PHE A 67 -10.24 -1.77 -3.97
N VAL A 68 -8.92 -1.56 -3.96
CA VAL A 68 -8.16 -1.01 -5.10
C VAL A 68 -8.31 -1.88 -6.35
N MET A 69 -8.21 -3.21 -6.19
CA MET A 69 -8.44 -4.15 -7.30
C MET A 69 -9.85 -4.06 -7.86
N ALA A 70 -10.85 -3.92 -6.98
CA ALA A 70 -12.24 -3.75 -7.39
C ALA A 70 -12.47 -2.41 -8.12
N CYS A 71 -11.85 -1.31 -7.67
CA CYS A 71 -11.88 -0.03 -8.38
C CYS A 71 -11.27 -0.15 -9.78
N ALA A 72 -10.10 -0.77 -9.91
CA ALA A 72 -9.44 -0.98 -11.20
C ALA A 72 -10.30 -1.84 -12.16
N LYS A 73 -10.86 -2.95 -11.67
CA LYS A 73 -11.78 -3.81 -12.45
C LYS A 73 -13.04 -3.07 -12.89
N ALA A 74 -13.48 -2.11 -12.09
CA ALA A 74 -14.67 -1.30 -12.35
C ALA A 74 -14.38 -0.06 -13.19
N ASN A 75 -13.13 0.18 -13.63
CA ASN A 75 -12.63 1.39 -14.31
C ASN A 75 -12.95 2.68 -13.55
N LEU A 76 -12.88 2.64 -12.22
CA LEU A 76 -13.09 3.81 -11.38
C LEU A 76 -11.78 4.58 -11.17
N PRO A 77 -11.83 5.94 -11.10
CA PRO A 77 -10.66 6.78 -10.88
C PRO A 77 -10.22 6.69 -9.41
N PHE A 78 -9.17 5.92 -9.12
CA PHE A 78 -8.69 5.76 -7.74
C PHE A 78 -7.28 6.33 -7.53
N VAL A 79 -6.99 6.67 -6.29
CA VAL A 79 -5.70 7.13 -5.78
C VAL A 79 -5.36 6.33 -4.52
N VAL A 80 -4.20 5.69 -4.50
CA VAL A 80 -3.63 5.12 -3.29
C VAL A 80 -2.73 6.19 -2.66
N ALA A 81 -3.22 6.82 -1.58
CA ALA A 81 -2.54 7.93 -0.93
C ALA A 81 -1.53 7.44 0.11
N ASN A 82 -0.39 8.14 0.19
CA ASN A 82 0.57 7.89 1.25
C ASN A 82 0.01 8.45 2.58
N PRO A 83 -0.04 7.66 3.66
CA PRO A 83 -0.54 8.08 4.98
C PRO A 83 0.15 9.35 5.53
N VAL A 84 1.42 9.52 5.22
CA VAL A 84 2.17 10.72 5.65
C VAL A 84 1.60 11.99 5.02
N HIS A 85 1.16 11.94 3.75
CA HIS A 85 0.57 13.10 3.07
C HIS A 85 -0.81 13.44 3.65
N VAL A 86 -1.66 12.44 3.86
CA VAL A 86 -2.99 12.61 4.46
C VAL A 86 -2.87 13.20 5.87
N ARG A 87 -1.95 12.65 6.68
CA ARG A 87 -1.69 13.16 8.05
C ARG A 87 -1.16 14.60 8.06
N ARG A 88 -0.25 14.97 7.15
CA ARG A 88 0.23 16.34 7.02
C ARG A 88 -0.88 17.30 6.61
N PHE A 89 -1.77 16.86 5.72
CA PHE A 89 -2.95 17.63 5.33
C PHE A 89 -3.90 17.84 6.51
N ALA A 90 -4.16 16.80 7.33
CA ALA A 90 -4.93 16.93 8.56
C ALA A 90 -4.37 18.01 9.49
N GLY A 91 -3.05 17.99 9.72
CA GLY A 91 -2.36 19.00 10.53
C GLY A 91 -2.48 20.42 9.94
N ALA A 92 -2.38 20.57 8.63
CA ALA A 92 -2.49 21.85 7.94
C ALA A 92 -3.87 22.50 8.07
N ILE A 93 -4.95 21.67 8.13
CA ILE A 93 -6.33 22.16 8.32
C ILE A 93 -6.80 22.15 9.79
N GLY A 94 -5.89 21.84 10.74
CA GLY A 94 -6.19 21.84 12.19
C GLY A 94 -7.11 20.71 12.66
N LEU A 95 -7.22 19.61 11.90
CA LEU A 95 -8.09 18.48 12.24
C LEU A 95 -7.34 17.51 13.16
N ASN A 96 -7.65 17.51 14.46
CA ASN A 96 -7.01 16.68 15.47
C ASN A 96 -7.92 15.58 16.05
N ALA A 97 -9.23 15.62 15.75
CA ALA A 97 -10.17 14.61 16.22
C ALA A 97 -10.06 13.35 15.33
N LYS A 98 -10.13 12.18 15.96
CA LYS A 98 -9.97 10.89 15.28
C LYS A 98 -11.20 10.00 15.51
N THR A 99 -11.96 9.77 14.46
CA THR A 99 -12.98 8.73 14.36
C THR A 99 -12.99 8.22 12.92
N ASP A 100 -13.40 6.98 12.69
CA ASP A 100 -13.39 6.35 11.36
C ASP A 100 -14.17 7.20 10.32
N LYS A 101 -15.29 7.80 10.71
CA LYS A 101 -16.05 8.74 9.86
C LYS A 101 -15.23 9.99 9.51
N LEU A 102 -14.55 10.59 10.51
CA LEU A 102 -13.72 11.78 10.30
C LEU A 102 -12.49 11.47 9.45
N ASP A 103 -11.91 10.29 9.61
CA ASP A 103 -10.77 9.84 8.82
C ASP A 103 -11.19 9.65 7.35
N ALA A 104 -12.31 8.99 7.07
CA ALA A 104 -12.86 8.89 5.71
C ALA A 104 -13.22 10.26 5.10
N GLN A 105 -13.80 11.17 5.91
CA GLN A 105 -14.11 12.54 5.49
C GLN A 105 -12.84 13.35 5.18
N LEU A 106 -11.81 13.22 5.99
CA LEU A 106 -10.50 13.84 5.78
C LEU A 106 -9.86 13.35 4.47
N ILE A 107 -9.89 12.05 4.23
CA ILE A 107 -9.35 11.44 3.00
C ILE A 107 -10.09 11.97 1.77
N ALA A 108 -11.43 12.10 1.84
CA ALA A 108 -12.22 12.68 0.75
C ALA A 108 -11.87 14.16 0.52
N HIS A 109 -11.68 14.94 1.59
CA HIS A 109 -11.28 16.34 1.55
C HIS A 109 -9.87 16.50 0.97
N TYR A 110 -8.94 15.62 1.35
CA TYR A 110 -7.61 15.58 0.73
C TYR A 110 -7.70 15.37 -0.79
N GLY A 111 -8.57 14.46 -1.24
CA GLY A 111 -8.81 14.22 -2.67
C GLY A 111 -9.33 15.44 -3.42
N GLU A 112 -10.24 16.18 -2.80
CA GLU A 112 -10.83 17.41 -3.36
C GLU A 112 -9.82 18.56 -3.41
N ALA A 113 -9.10 18.81 -2.30
CA ALA A 113 -8.22 19.97 -2.16
C ALA A 113 -6.87 19.79 -2.90
N ILE A 114 -6.26 18.63 -2.81
CA ILE A 114 -4.91 18.37 -3.35
C ILE A 114 -4.98 17.83 -4.79
N GLN A 115 -6.07 17.20 -5.15
CA GLN A 115 -6.27 16.58 -6.47
C GLN A 115 -5.11 15.67 -6.90
N PRO A 116 -4.72 14.68 -6.08
CA PRO A 116 -3.58 13.83 -6.36
C PRO A 116 -3.77 13.07 -7.68
N LYS A 117 -2.65 12.76 -8.35
CA LYS A 117 -2.65 12.00 -9.60
C LYS A 117 -3.29 10.62 -9.40
N LEU A 118 -4.11 10.20 -10.36
CA LEU A 118 -4.72 8.87 -10.34
C LEU A 118 -3.65 7.77 -10.35
N SER A 119 -3.90 6.75 -9.56
CA SER A 119 -3.05 5.56 -9.49
C SER A 119 -3.41 4.57 -10.58
N THR A 120 -2.44 3.81 -11.02
CA THR A 120 -2.64 2.64 -11.88
C THR A 120 -2.36 1.38 -11.09
N LEU A 121 -3.19 0.34 -11.27
CA LEU A 121 -2.93 -0.95 -10.64
C LEU A 121 -1.72 -1.60 -11.31
N LYS A 122 -0.64 -1.78 -10.55
CA LYS A 122 0.54 -2.49 -11.06
C LYS A 122 0.19 -3.95 -11.38
N PRO A 123 0.82 -4.56 -12.40
CA PRO A 123 0.68 -6.00 -12.67
C PRO A 123 0.92 -6.85 -11.41
N GLU A 124 0.32 -8.02 -11.35
CA GLU A 124 0.42 -8.91 -10.19
C GLU A 124 1.88 -9.31 -9.91
N SER A 125 2.64 -9.60 -10.94
CA SER A 125 4.07 -9.90 -10.84
C SER A 125 4.87 -8.77 -10.17
N MET A 126 4.57 -7.51 -10.53
CA MET A 126 5.22 -6.35 -9.93
C MET A 126 4.82 -6.15 -8.47
N ARG A 127 3.55 -6.40 -8.13
CA ARG A 127 3.07 -6.34 -6.75
C ARG A 127 3.73 -7.42 -5.91
N PHE A 128 3.79 -8.65 -6.41
CA PHE A 128 4.45 -9.77 -5.73
C PHE A 128 5.96 -9.52 -5.54
N MET A 129 6.63 -8.93 -6.52
CA MET A 129 8.03 -8.52 -6.40
C MET A 129 8.22 -7.52 -5.25
N ALA A 130 7.40 -6.48 -5.20
CA ALA A 130 7.44 -5.49 -4.13
C ALA A 130 7.22 -6.14 -2.74
N ASP A 131 6.36 -7.15 -2.65
CA ASP A 131 6.12 -7.91 -1.42
C ASP A 131 7.33 -8.74 -1.00
N LEU A 132 8.00 -9.38 -1.94
CA LEU A 132 9.23 -10.13 -1.66
C LEU A 132 10.34 -9.20 -1.19
N VAL A 133 10.50 -8.01 -1.79
CA VAL A 133 11.46 -7.00 -1.35
C VAL A 133 11.12 -6.51 0.06
N ALA A 134 9.87 -6.19 0.34
CA ALA A 134 9.43 -5.78 1.67
C ALA A 134 9.70 -6.88 2.71
N ARG A 135 9.41 -8.15 2.37
CA ARG A 135 9.68 -9.30 3.25
C ARG A 135 11.17 -9.51 3.49
N ARG A 136 11.98 -9.37 2.45
CA ARG A 136 13.45 -9.42 2.57
C ARG A 136 13.95 -8.39 3.57
N ASN A 137 13.51 -7.15 3.45
CA ASN A 137 13.92 -6.07 4.35
C ASN A 137 13.49 -6.32 5.79
N GLN A 138 12.30 -6.85 6.03
CA GLN A 138 11.83 -7.25 7.36
C GLN A 138 12.76 -8.30 7.98
N ILE A 139 13.15 -9.34 7.21
CA ILE A 139 14.03 -10.41 7.70
C ILE A 139 15.44 -9.87 7.96
N LEU A 140 15.97 -8.98 7.12
CA LEU A 140 17.26 -8.33 7.33
C LEU A 140 17.28 -7.52 8.63
N ASN A 141 16.22 -6.77 8.92
CA ASN A 141 16.08 -6.03 10.16
C ASN A 141 16.06 -6.95 11.38
N MET A 142 15.28 -8.04 11.34
CA MET A 142 15.24 -9.05 12.40
C MET A 142 16.62 -9.73 12.58
N GLN A 143 17.29 -10.07 11.48
CA GLN A 143 18.64 -10.64 11.52
C GLN A 143 19.64 -9.68 12.18
N THR A 144 19.56 -8.39 11.86
CA THR A 144 20.43 -7.38 12.47
C THR A 144 20.17 -7.25 13.96
N MET A 145 18.90 -7.28 14.39
CA MET A 145 18.56 -7.28 15.82
C MET A 145 19.15 -8.49 16.55
N GLU A 146 19.04 -9.68 15.99
CA GLU A 146 19.59 -10.90 16.60
C GLU A 146 21.13 -10.93 16.58
N LYS A 147 21.78 -10.38 15.53
CA LYS A 147 23.25 -10.22 15.52
C LYS A 147 23.71 -9.29 16.63
N ASN A 148 23.02 -8.17 16.86
CA ASN A 148 23.34 -7.25 17.93
C ASN A 148 23.15 -7.93 19.31
N ARG A 149 22.07 -8.69 19.50
CA ARG A 149 21.86 -9.46 20.73
C ARG A 149 23.00 -10.48 20.98
N LEU A 150 23.44 -11.16 19.94
CA LEU A 150 24.53 -12.14 20.05
C LEU A 150 25.83 -11.51 20.57
N GLN A 151 26.10 -10.22 20.29
CA GLN A 151 27.29 -9.51 20.73
C GLN A 151 27.26 -9.17 22.23
N ILE A 152 26.05 -8.88 22.77
CA ILE A 152 25.90 -8.40 24.14
C ILE A 152 25.45 -9.47 25.14
N MET A 153 24.87 -10.59 24.63
CA MET A 153 24.36 -11.66 25.50
C MET A 153 25.44 -12.59 26.03
N PRO A 154 25.28 -13.11 27.25
CA PRO A 154 26.19 -14.15 27.80
C PRO A 154 26.31 -15.34 26.86
N LYS A 155 27.52 -15.95 26.80
CA LYS A 155 27.84 -17.10 25.92
C LYS A 155 26.86 -18.26 26.07
N GLY A 156 26.35 -18.51 27.29
CA GLY A 156 25.36 -19.57 27.57
C GLY A 156 24.04 -19.43 26.80
N LEU A 157 23.66 -18.20 26.36
CA LEU A 157 22.45 -17.93 25.58
C LEU A 157 22.66 -17.96 24.07
N HIS A 158 23.91 -18.08 23.59
CA HIS A 158 24.20 -18.07 22.15
C HIS A 158 23.54 -19.23 21.41
N SER A 159 23.31 -20.37 22.08
CA SER A 159 22.60 -21.52 21.52
C SER A 159 21.13 -21.23 21.17
N THR A 160 20.51 -20.25 21.80
CA THR A 160 19.12 -19.82 21.49
C THR A 160 19.05 -18.84 20.31
N ILE A 161 20.14 -18.12 20.03
CA ILE A 161 20.19 -17.07 18.98
C ILE A 161 20.70 -17.63 17.65
N LYS A 162 21.75 -18.46 17.67
CA LYS A 162 22.40 -19.01 16.46
C LYS A 162 21.43 -19.73 15.51
N PRO A 163 20.50 -20.62 15.98
CA PRO A 163 19.53 -21.26 15.10
C PRO A 163 18.60 -20.28 14.40
N ILE A 164 18.19 -19.20 15.08
CA ILE A 164 17.34 -18.14 14.52
C ILE A 164 18.07 -17.41 13.38
N LEU A 165 19.34 -17.05 13.59
CA LEU A 165 20.18 -16.44 12.55
C LEU A 165 20.35 -17.35 11.33
N THR A 166 20.51 -18.64 11.55
CA THR A 166 20.57 -19.65 10.47
C THR A 166 19.24 -19.72 9.71
N ALA A 167 18.12 -19.72 10.43
CA ALA A 167 16.79 -19.68 9.81
C ALA A 167 16.59 -18.44 8.95
N TYR A 168 16.96 -17.25 9.44
CA TYR A 168 16.89 -16.01 8.66
C TYR A 168 17.75 -16.06 7.39
N LYS A 169 18.99 -16.56 7.50
CA LYS A 169 19.88 -16.74 6.34
C LYS A 169 19.25 -17.63 5.27
N ASN A 170 18.65 -18.75 5.67
CA ASN A 170 18.00 -19.68 4.76
C ASN A 170 16.74 -19.06 4.12
N GLN A 171 15.95 -18.27 4.85
CA GLN A 171 14.78 -17.59 4.30
C GLN A 171 15.18 -16.48 3.31
N LEU A 172 16.22 -15.70 3.62
CA LEU A 172 16.77 -14.69 2.70
C LEU A 172 17.18 -15.33 1.38
N ALA A 173 17.92 -16.44 1.41
CA ALA A 173 18.34 -17.14 0.19
C ALA A 173 17.14 -17.63 -0.65
N LYS A 174 16.06 -18.09 -0.02
CA LYS A 174 14.82 -18.48 -0.72
C LYS A 174 14.15 -17.29 -1.40
N ILE A 175 14.03 -16.16 -0.70
CA ILE A 175 13.42 -14.93 -1.23
C ILE A 175 14.26 -14.38 -2.39
N GLU A 176 15.57 -14.34 -2.25
CA GLU A 176 16.48 -13.87 -3.30
C GLU A 176 16.40 -14.74 -4.56
N LYS A 177 16.29 -16.06 -4.40
CA LYS A 177 16.06 -16.97 -5.54
C LYS A 177 14.72 -16.70 -6.24
N GLN A 178 13.66 -16.37 -5.49
CA GLN A 178 12.35 -16.03 -6.08
C GLN A 178 12.41 -14.68 -6.82
N LEU A 179 13.09 -13.68 -6.23
CA LEU A 179 13.28 -12.37 -6.86
C LEU A 179 14.03 -12.48 -8.19
N VAL A 180 15.14 -13.24 -8.22
CA VAL A 180 15.90 -13.48 -9.45
C VAL A 180 15.01 -14.11 -10.53
N LYS A 181 14.24 -15.14 -10.21
CA LYS A 181 13.33 -15.78 -11.18
C LYS A 181 12.27 -14.82 -11.72
N LEU A 182 11.70 -13.94 -10.86
CA LEU A 182 10.72 -12.96 -11.30
C LEU A 182 11.33 -11.91 -12.22
N ILE A 183 12.53 -11.44 -11.91
CA ILE A 183 13.27 -10.48 -12.76
C ILE A 183 13.52 -11.10 -14.14
N GLU A 184 14.01 -12.33 -14.18
CA GLU A 184 14.29 -13.06 -15.43
C GLU A 184 13.03 -13.34 -16.26
N SER A 185 11.85 -13.43 -15.63
CA SER A 185 10.58 -13.66 -16.32
C SER A 185 9.89 -12.41 -16.85
N CYS A 186 10.38 -11.21 -16.53
CA CYS A 186 9.77 -9.93 -16.91
C CYS A 186 10.74 -9.11 -17.79
N PRO A 187 10.58 -9.08 -19.12
CA PRO A 187 11.48 -8.37 -20.04
C PRO A 187 11.67 -6.88 -19.71
N ASP A 188 10.58 -6.18 -19.38
CA ASP A 188 10.61 -4.76 -18.99
C ASP A 188 11.45 -4.49 -17.73
N TYR A 189 11.65 -5.50 -16.90
CA TYR A 189 12.47 -5.44 -15.71
C TYR A 189 13.93 -5.74 -15.98
N GLN A 190 14.22 -6.62 -16.95
CA GLN A 190 15.60 -6.95 -17.32
C GLN A 190 16.34 -5.71 -17.77
N GLU A 191 15.76 -4.95 -18.71
CA GLU A 191 16.39 -3.73 -19.23
C GLU A 191 16.69 -2.70 -18.12
N LYS A 192 15.72 -2.43 -17.25
CA LYS A 192 15.90 -1.51 -16.11
C LYS A 192 16.89 -2.04 -15.09
N ASN A 193 16.85 -3.33 -14.81
CA ASN A 193 17.73 -4.00 -13.87
C ASN A 193 19.18 -4.00 -14.34
N ASP A 194 19.41 -4.19 -15.64
CA ASP A 194 20.75 -4.14 -16.25
C ASP A 194 21.35 -2.74 -16.17
N ILE A 195 20.53 -1.70 -16.39
CA ILE A 195 20.95 -0.31 -16.22
C ILE A 195 21.36 -0.04 -14.77
N VAL A 196 20.57 -0.48 -13.78
CA VAL A 196 20.87 -0.27 -12.37
C VAL A 196 22.06 -1.11 -11.89
N GLN A 197 22.20 -2.34 -12.40
CA GLN A 197 23.36 -3.20 -12.10
C GLN A 197 24.67 -2.71 -12.73
N SER A 198 24.61 -1.87 -13.76
CA SER A 198 25.81 -1.23 -14.30
C SER A 198 26.50 -0.26 -13.31
N MET A 199 25.77 0.11 -12.23
CA MET A 199 26.35 0.94 -11.15
C MET A 199 27.20 0.09 -10.20
N PRO A 200 28.44 0.48 -9.90
CA PRO A 200 29.31 -0.26 -8.98
C PRO A 200 28.66 -0.47 -7.61
N GLY A 201 28.68 -1.71 -7.11
CA GLY A 201 28.17 -2.09 -5.79
C GLY A 201 26.69 -2.44 -5.73
N ILE A 202 25.93 -2.39 -6.84
CA ILE A 202 24.53 -2.80 -6.86
C ILE A 202 24.42 -4.24 -7.41
N GLY A 203 24.04 -5.18 -6.54
CA GLY A 203 23.75 -6.57 -6.94
C GLY A 203 22.33 -6.73 -7.49
N LYS A 204 22.09 -7.88 -8.19
CA LYS A 204 20.78 -8.20 -8.83
C LYS A 204 19.55 -7.96 -7.94
N VAL A 205 19.64 -8.30 -6.67
CA VAL A 205 18.54 -8.18 -5.72
C VAL A 205 18.39 -6.74 -5.18
N SER A 206 19.48 -6.00 -5.06
CA SER A 206 19.45 -4.58 -4.64
C SER A 206 18.90 -3.67 -5.74
N ALA A 207 19.05 -4.05 -7.00
CA ALA A 207 18.50 -3.32 -8.14
C ALA A 207 16.96 -3.48 -8.25
N ALA A 208 16.37 -4.52 -7.64
CA ALA A 208 14.94 -4.77 -7.61
C ALA A 208 14.21 -4.08 -6.45
N ALA A 209 14.94 -3.50 -5.49
CA ALA A 209 14.44 -2.82 -4.30
C ALA A 209 14.21 -1.33 -4.55
#